data_f485ecda1c4a5e629d22b7701a88bb27
#
_entry.id   f485ecda1c4a5e629d22b7701a88bb27
#
_cell.length_a   1.000
_cell.length_b   1.000
_cell.length_c   1.000
_cell.angle_alpha   90.00
_cell.angle_beta   90.00
_cell.angle_gamma   90.00
#
_symmetry.space_group_name_H-M   'P 1'
#
loop_
_entity.id
_entity.type
_entity.pdbx_description
1 polymer ?
#
loop_
_entity_poly.entity_id
_entity_poly.type
_entity_poly.pdbx_seq_one_letter_code
_entity_poly.pdbx_strand_id
1 'polypeptide(L)'
;MKKILLCLFVAACFASCSNNDENASIQLTGNTTTSQTVYADETSKPEGIKFTATAPWTAMVKNVTTTRSSGDAGEYTLTMTLQPNLTGKDRVAEIVITCGDTVIRIRVEQKGTKANGEKPEVSKMRFVDNIVCKWEDAKDDWRQEITEFTYNLDGTVKQISTYGDFNNNNIIDADERRDGLDWKTEFTYDAANKKVHTKFTEYNEKTHEEDYQTGELILNAEGYVTKASYKTNDNGTVETYHISYQNGHVISVEATKLDSDSKYIEKPEWQNNNLVKITCGSGTEQIWGNSEVTYGEELNRPDVSIDLNFIIANTEWLDCFCEDGNYGLKVCDIFGKRSKNMMVKEKSHNNADSQVHEYSHTYGKDAEGFINKITVDNNNGGPQSNANAVYIINYKK
;
A
#
# COMPACT_ATOMS: atom_id res chain seq x y z
N MET A 1 -27.17 -21.26 9.46
CA MET A 1 -27.93 -20.20 10.14
C MET A 1 -27.51 -18.88 9.51
N LYS A 2 -28.42 -18.22 8.77
CA LYS A 2 -28.14 -16.96 8.07
C LYS A 2 -28.10 -15.83 9.09
N LYS A 3 -26.95 -15.17 9.27
CA LYS A 3 -26.86 -13.92 10.04
C LYS A 3 -27.20 -12.75 9.10
N ILE A 4 -28.36 -12.18 9.34
CA ILE A 4 -28.83 -10.94 8.70
C ILE A 4 -28.08 -9.80 9.39
N LEU A 5 -27.24 -9.09 8.65
CA LEU A 5 -26.59 -7.85 9.10
C LEU A 5 -27.61 -6.71 8.97
N LEU A 6 -28.17 -6.31 10.12
CA LEU A 6 -29.12 -5.22 10.23
C LEU A 6 -28.34 -3.89 10.24
N CYS A 7 -28.27 -3.19 9.09
CA CYS A 7 -27.78 -1.81 9.04
C CYS A 7 -28.81 -0.89 9.74
N LEU A 8 -28.47 -0.41 10.93
CA LEU A 8 -29.22 0.65 11.61
C LEU A 8 -29.03 1.96 10.84
N PHE A 9 -30.08 2.41 10.14
CA PHE A 9 -30.21 3.77 9.66
C PHE A 9 -30.53 4.67 10.85
N VAL A 10 -29.62 5.55 11.23
CA VAL A 10 -29.94 6.67 12.13
C VAL A 10 -30.68 7.72 11.32
N ALA A 11 -32.01 7.73 11.46
CA ALA A 11 -32.83 8.82 10.97
C ALA A 11 -32.64 10.02 11.92
N ALA A 12 -31.83 11.00 11.55
CA ALA A 12 -31.80 12.29 12.20
C ALA A 12 -33.06 13.05 11.78
N CYS A 13 -34.08 13.03 12.65
CA CYS A 13 -35.25 13.88 12.51
C CYS A 13 -34.82 15.33 12.80
N PHE A 14 -34.61 16.15 11.78
CA PHE A 14 -34.63 17.59 11.94
C PHE A 14 -36.09 18.04 11.90
N ALA A 15 -36.63 18.34 13.09
CA ALA A 15 -37.86 19.11 13.19
C ALA A 15 -37.55 20.55 12.74
N SER A 16 -37.85 20.89 11.48
CA SER A 16 -37.93 22.26 11.01
C SER A 16 -39.37 22.70 10.93
N CYS A 17 -39.65 23.83 11.53
CA CYS A 17 -40.95 24.47 11.58
C CYS A 17 -41.58 24.66 10.19
N SER A 18 -42.85 24.42 10.17
CA SER A 18 -43.82 24.63 9.10
C SER A 18 -43.68 25.95 8.33
N ASN A 19 -43.41 25.87 7.03
CA ASN A 19 -44.10 26.64 6.03
C ASN A 19 -44.57 25.67 4.96
N ASN A 20 -45.87 25.72 4.64
CA ASN A 20 -46.50 24.87 3.64
C ASN A 20 -45.89 25.12 2.25
N ASP A 21 -44.85 24.36 1.93
CA ASP A 21 -44.35 24.21 0.55
C ASP A 21 -45.14 23.09 -0.14
N GLU A 22 -46.48 23.29 -0.30
CA GLU A 22 -47.36 22.36 -1.04
C GLU A 22 -46.93 22.15 -2.50
N ASN A 23 -45.89 22.82 -2.97
CA ASN A 23 -45.33 22.74 -4.34
C ASN A 23 -43.85 22.44 -4.42
N ALA A 24 -43.21 21.97 -3.36
CA ALA A 24 -41.81 21.57 -3.43
C ALA A 24 -41.62 20.37 -4.37
N SER A 25 -40.95 20.59 -5.49
CA SER A 25 -40.77 19.57 -6.53
C SER A 25 -39.42 19.69 -7.20
N ILE A 26 -38.97 18.58 -7.74
CA ILE A 26 -37.77 18.49 -8.56
C ILE A 26 -38.09 17.80 -9.88
N GLN A 27 -37.63 18.34 -10.99
CA GLN A 27 -37.84 17.78 -12.33
C GLN A 27 -36.51 17.68 -13.08
N LEU A 28 -36.24 16.53 -13.68
CA LEU A 28 -35.10 16.38 -14.58
C LEU A 28 -35.33 17.23 -15.85
N THR A 29 -34.27 17.88 -16.31
CA THR A 29 -34.29 18.71 -17.51
C THR A 29 -33.28 18.20 -18.54
N GLY A 30 -33.48 18.62 -19.81
CA GLY A 30 -32.65 18.17 -20.91
C GLY A 30 -32.78 16.67 -21.17
N ASN A 31 -31.69 16.04 -21.64
CA ASN A 31 -31.62 14.58 -21.92
C ASN A 31 -31.06 13.82 -20.74
N THR A 32 -31.28 14.27 -19.50
CA THR A 32 -30.75 13.58 -18.32
C THR A 32 -31.36 12.19 -18.15
N THR A 33 -30.51 11.16 -18.12
CA THR A 33 -30.92 9.79 -17.90
C THR A 33 -30.77 9.39 -16.44
N THR A 34 -31.74 8.63 -15.93
CA THR A 34 -31.72 8.10 -14.54
C THR A 34 -30.90 6.83 -14.40
N SER A 35 -30.49 6.23 -15.51
CA SER A 35 -29.65 5.02 -15.55
C SER A 35 -28.56 5.23 -16.59
N GLN A 36 -27.32 5.07 -16.17
CA GLN A 36 -26.14 5.26 -17.00
C GLN A 36 -25.20 4.06 -16.83
N THR A 37 -24.42 3.76 -17.87
CA THR A 37 -23.38 2.72 -17.83
C THR A 37 -22.06 3.35 -18.26
N VAL A 38 -21.02 3.11 -17.48
CA VAL A 38 -19.64 3.52 -17.77
C VAL A 38 -18.69 2.33 -17.61
N TYR A 39 -17.51 2.41 -18.19
CA TYR A 39 -16.53 1.33 -18.12
C TYR A 39 -15.51 1.53 -16.98
N ALA A 40 -14.73 0.49 -16.73
CA ALA A 40 -13.83 0.40 -15.58
C ALA A 40 -12.85 1.58 -15.42
N ASP A 41 -12.31 2.06 -16.53
CA ASP A 41 -11.33 3.14 -16.62
C ASP A 41 -11.95 4.54 -16.82
N GLU A 42 -13.28 4.64 -16.84
CA GLU A 42 -13.99 5.91 -17.03
C GLU A 42 -14.31 6.56 -15.67
N THR A 43 -13.68 7.69 -15.37
CA THR A 43 -13.84 8.40 -14.09
C THR A 43 -14.75 9.61 -14.16
N SER A 44 -14.82 10.27 -15.34
CA SER A 44 -15.49 11.57 -15.52
C SER A 44 -16.52 11.58 -16.64
N LYS A 45 -16.99 10.40 -17.06
CA LYS A 45 -17.91 10.26 -18.21
C LYS A 45 -19.38 10.00 -17.89
N PRO A 46 -19.86 9.82 -16.63
CA PRO A 46 -21.29 9.89 -16.40
C PRO A 46 -21.80 11.26 -16.88
N GLU A 47 -22.87 11.25 -17.62
CA GLU A 47 -23.54 12.50 -18.03
C GLU A 47 -23.97 13.27 -16.79
N GLY A 48 -23.78 14.59 -16.81
CA GLY A 48 -24.21 15.45 -15.72
C GLY A 48 -25.73 15.40 -15.53
N ILE A 49 -26.18 15.46 -14.29
CA ILE A 49 -27.62 15.48 -13.94
C ILE A 49 -28.10 16.92 -14.03
N LYS A 50 -29.02 17.21 -14.97
CA LYS A 50 -29.67 18.51 -15.09
C LYS A 50 -31.07 18.42 -14.51
N PHE A 51 -31.42 19.36 -13.64
CA PHE A 51 -32.74 19.44 -13.04
C PHE A 51 -33.08 20.85 -12.58
N THR A 52 -34.37 21.09 -12.40
CA THR A 52 -34.93 22.29 -11.77
C THR A 52 -35.58 21.91 -10.47
N ALA A 53 -35.27 22.63 -9.39
CA ALA A 53 -35.91 22.48 -8.08
C ALA A 53 -36.72 23.75 -7.76
N THR A 54 -37.93 23.58 -7.22
CA THR A 54 -38.82 24.72 -6.85
C THR A 54 -38.65 25.14 -5.37
N ALA A 55 -37.90 24.36 -4.59
CA ALA A 55 -37.57 24.58 -3.18
C ALA A 55 -36.13 24.09 -2.88
N PRO A 56 -35.62 24.32 -1.68
CA PRO A 56 -34.33 23.78 -1.27
C PRO A 56 -34.24 22.25 -1.45
N TRP A 57 -33.12 21.77 -1.94
CA TRP A 57 -32.89 20.37 -2.26
C TRP A 57 -31.58 19.85 -1.65
N THR A 58 -31.50 18.53 -1.49
CA THR A 58 -30.28 17.82 -1.02
C THR A 58 -30.01 16.61 -1.90
N ALA A 59 -28.72 16.22 -1.99
CA ALA A 59 -28.29 15.00 -2.68
C ALA A 59 -27.47 14.12 -1.74
N MET A 60 -27.86 12.83 -1.64
CA MET A 60 -27.05 11.78 -1.03
C MET A 60 -26.38 10.98 -2.12
N VAL A 61 -25.10 10.62 -1.90
CA VAL A 61 -24.27 9.93 -2.88
C VAL A 61 -23.67 8.65 -2.31
N LYS A 62 -23.52 7.63 -3.17
CA LYS A 62 -22.85 6.37 -2.87
C LYS A 62 -21.93 6.00 -4.03
N ASN A 63 -20.63 5.74 -3.74
CA ASN A 63 -19.60 5.37 -4.72
C ASN A 63 -19.38 6.40 -5.85
N VAL A 64 -19.73 7.66 -5.64
CA VAL A 64 -19.58 8.76 -6.59
C VAL A 64 -19.41 10.06 -5.81
N THR A 65 -18.71 11.04 -6.38
CA THR A 65 -18.71 12.43 -5.87
C THR A 65 -19.48 13.32 -6.83
N THR A 66 -20.07 14.41 -6.29
CA THR A 66 -20.81 15.40 -7.06
C THR A 66 -20.28 16.80 -6.76
N THR A 67 -20.47 17.72 -7.72
CA THR A 67 -20.04 19.13 -7.57
C THR A 67 -20.77 19.86 -6.44
N ARG A 68 -21.95 19.38 -6.05
CA ARG A 68 -22.77 19.93 -4.95
C ARG A 68 -23.57 18.83 -4.29
N SER A 69 -23.89 19.00 -3.00
CA SER A 69 -24.77 18.12 -2.23
C SER A 69 -26.08 18.80 -1.81
N SER A 70 -26.27 20.10 -2.08
CA SER A 70 -27.48 20.84 -1.76
C SER A 70 -27.55 22.16 -2.54
N GLY A 71 -28.73 22.81 -2.51
CA GLY A 71 -28.96 24.13 -3.07
C GLY A 71 -30.38 24.62 -2.75
N ASP A 72 -30.65 25.89 -3.11
CA ASP A 72 -31.99 26.51 -3.04
C ASP A 72 -32.83 26.17 -4.27
N ALA A 73 -34.01 26.80 -4.43
CA ALA A 73 -34.78 26.71 -5.66
C ALA A 73 -33.97 27.24 -6.85
N GLY A 74 -34.03 26.58 -8.01
CA GLY A 74 -33.32 27.00 -9.21
C GLY A 74 -32.97 25.85 -10.17
N GLU A 75 -32.23 26.17 -11.21
CA GLU A 75 -31.73 25.22 -12.21
C GLU A 75 -30.31 24.79 -11.86
N TYR A 76 -30.07 23.48 -11.96
CA TYR A 76 -28.80 22.89 -11.57
C TYR A 76 -28.26 21.90 -12.61
N THR A 77 -26.94 21.81 -12.65
CA THR A 77 -26.21 20.69 -13.28
C THR A 77 -25.25 20.12 -12.25
N LEU A 78 -25.47 18.88 -11.83
CA LEU A 78 -24.52 18.14 -11.01
C LEU A 78 -23.57 17.37 -11.91
N THR A 79 -22.30 17.69 -11.86
CA THR A 79 -21.28 16.85 -12.48
C THR A 79 -20.93 15.72 -11.53
N MET A 80 -20.82 14.52 -12.07
CA MET A 80 -20.46 13.29 -11.34
C MET A 80 -19.03 12.90 -11.65
N THR A 81 -18.30 12.46 -10.63
CA THR A 81 -16.96 11.88 -10.77
C THR A 81 -16.93 10.52 -10.06
N LEU A 82 -16.52 9.49 -10.78
CA LEU A 82 -16.33 8.13 -10.28
C LEU A 82 -14.83 7.86 -10.09
N GLN A 83 -14.50 7.01 -9.13
CA GLN A 83 -13.18 6.41 -9.08
C GLN A 83 -13.09 5.27 -10.13
N PRO A 84 -11.92 4.99 -10.73
CA PRO A 84 -11.72 3.84 -11.60
C PRO A 84 -12.18 2.56 -10.92
N ASN A 85 -12.85 1.67 -11.69
CA ASN A 85 -13.23 0.37 -11.18
C ASN A 85 -12.22 -0.69 -11.59
N LEU A 86 -11.14 -0.79 -10.86
CA LEU A 86 -10.03 -1.71 -11.18
C LEU A 86 -10.20 -3.12 -10.60
N THR A 87 -11.34 -3.40 -9.95
CA THR A 87 -11.60 -4.69 -9.28
C THR A 87 -11.95 -5.85 -10.22
N GLY A 88 -12.23 -5.57 -11.50
CA GLY A 88 -12.71 -6.57 -12.45
C GLY A 88 -14.15 -7.05 -12.20
N LYS A 89 -14.88 -6.43 -11.27
CA LYS A 89 -16.30 -6.73 -10.93
C LYS A 89 -17.16 -5.49 -11.13
N ASP A 90 -18.38 -5.67 -11.64
CA ASP A 90 -19.33 -4.56 -11.78
C ASP A 90 -19.70 -3.98 -10.42
N ARG A 91 -19.85 -2.65 -10.37
CA ARG A 91 -20.33 -1.93 -9.16
C ARG A 91 -21.35 -0.86 -9.54
N VAL A 92 -22.12 -0.40 -8.56
CA VAL A 92 -23.16 0.62 -8.75
C VAL A 92 -22.82 1.85 -7.90
N ALA A 93 -22.88 3.02 -8.56
CA ALA A 93 -22.93 4.32 -7.92
C ALA A 93 -24.38 4.83 -7.93
N GLU A 94 -24.81 5.52 -6.88
CA GLU A 94 -26.17 6.00 -6.73
C GLU A 94 -26.16 7.46 -6.24
N ILE A 95 -27.04 8.26 -6.79
CA ILE A 95 -27.33 9.62 -6.31
C ILE A 95 -28.82 9.71 -6.06
N VAL A 96 -29.19 10.15 -4.87
CA VAL A 96 -30.59 10.39 -4.47
C VAL A 96 -30.75 11.88 -4.22
N ILE A 97 -31.53 12.56 -5.07
CA ILE A 97 -31.82 13.99 -4.94
C ILE A 97 -33.22 14.15 -4.40
N THR A 98 -33.37 14.93 -3.33
CA THR A 98 -34.64 15.13 -2.62
C THR A 98 -34.97 16.63 -2.58
N CYS A 99 -36.24 16.99 -2.91
CA CYS A 99 -36.78 18.33 -2.77
C CYS A 99 -38.23 18.19 -2.29
N GLY A 100 -38.51 18.58 -1.03
CA GLY A 100 -39.76 18.24 -0.38
C GLY A 100 -40.05 16.74 -0.39
N ASP A 101 -41.20 16.34 -0.84
CA ASP A 101 -41.56 14.93 -0.97
C ASP A 101 -41.13 14.27 -2.28
N THR A 102 -40.54 15.06 -3.21
CA THR A 102 -40.09 14.56 -4.50
C THR A 102 -38.68 14.01 -4.42
N VAL A 103 -38.49 12.77 -4.90
CA VAL A 103 -37.20 12.07 -4.88
C VAL A 103 -36.83 11.60 -6.29
N ILE A 104 -35.64 11.95 -6.75
CA ILE A 104 -35.06 11.44 -7.99
C ILE A 104 -33.87 10.53 -7.63
N ARG A 105 -33.82 9.33 -8.25
CA ARG A 105 -32.72 8.39 -8.10
C ARG A 105 -32.00 8.24 -9.43
N ILE A 106 -30.69 8.48 -9.41
CA ILE A 106 -29.80 8.25 -10.54
C ILE A 106 -28.92 7.09 -10.21
N ARG A 107 -28.87 6.10 -11.10
CA ARG A 107 -28.03 4.91 -10.98
C ARG A 107 -26.98 4.93 -12.10
N VAL A 108 -25.72 4.80 -11.72
CA VAL A 108 -24.61 4.60 -12.65
C VAL A 108 -24.02 3.21 -12.41
N GLU A 109 -24.16 2.33 -13.39
CA GLU A 109 -23.52 1.03 -13.40
C GLU A 109 -22.11 1.18 -13.98
N GLN A 110 -21.11 0.98 -13.15
CA GLN A 110 -19.71 0.97 -13.59
C GLN A 110 -19.25 -0.46 -13.79
N LYS A 111 -18.93 -0.79 -15.04
CA LYS A 111 -18.44 -2.11 -15.41
C LYS A 111 -17.07 -2.43 -14.78
N GLY A 112 -16.84 -3.72 -14.51
CA GLY A 112 -15.52 -4.23 -14.10
C GLY A 112 -14.57 -4.46 -15.29
N THR A 113 -15.00 -4.11 -16.52
CA THR A 113 -14.19 -4.22 -17.74
C THR A 113 -14.03 -2.85 -18.41
N LYS A 114 -12.93 -2.68 -19.15
CA LYS A 114 -12.73 -1.56 -20.06
C LYS A 114 -13.71 -1.63 -21.24
N ALA A 115 -13.84 -0.55 -22.01
CA ALA A 115 -14.73 -0.49 -23.17
C ALA A 115 -14.43 -1.56 -24.24
N ASN A 116 -13.19 -2.05 -24.32
CA ASN A 116 -12.77 -3.15 -25.20
C ASN A 116 -13.10 -4.55 -24.65
N GLY A 117 -13.73 -4.65 -23.47
CA GLY A 117 -14.07 -5.91 -22.80
C GLY A 117 -12.96 -6.52 -21.94
N GLU A 118 -11.77 -5.94 -21.92
CA GLU A 118 -10.67 -6.41 -21.10
C GLU A 118 -10.86 -6.02 -19.62
N LYS A 119 -10.41 -6.89 -18.72
CA LYS A 119 -10.31 -6.55 -17.31
C LYS A 119 -9.11 -5.63 -17.06
N PRO A 120 -9.20 -4.70 -16.09
CA PRO A 120 -8.03 -3.95 -15.63
C PRO A 120 -6.89 -4.88 -15.20
N GLU A 121 -5.64 -4.49 -15.45
CA GLU A 121 -4.47 -5.33 -15.12
C GLU A 121 -4.43 -5.66 -13.61
N VAL A 122 -4.74 -4.70 -12.76
CA VAL A 122 -4.78 -4.90 -11.29
C VAL A 122 -5.74 -6.01 -10.86
N SER A 123 -6.80 -6.28 -11.65
CA SER A 123 -7.74 -7.38 -11.34
C SER A 123 -7.16 -8.78 -11.55
N LYS A 124 -5.99 -8.85 -12.16
CA LYS A 124 -5.22 -10.09 -12.38
C LYS A 124 -4.18 -10.31 -11.28
N MET A 125 -3.92 -9.30 -10.45
CA MET A 125 -2.93 -9.38 -9.38
C MET A 125 -3.40 -10.30 -8.25
N ARG A 126 -2.46 -11.04 -7.71
CA ARG A 126 -2.61 -11.84 -6.49
C ARG A 126 -2.18 -10.97 -5.30
N PHE A 127 -3.16 -10.48 -4.56
CA PHE A 127 -2.90 -9.62 -3.40
C PHE A 127 -2.50 -10.45 -2.18
N VAL A 128 -1.35 -10.13 -1.59
CA VAL A 128 -0.98 -10.67 -0.29
C VAL A 128 -1.89 -10.05 0.77
N ASP A 129 -2.52 -10.88 1.59
CA ASP A 129 -3.36 -10.44 2.70
C ASP A 129 -2.52 -10.19 3.94
N ASN A 130 -1.77 -11.22 4.31
CA ASN A 130 -0.80 -11.13 5.39
C ASN A 130 0.35 -12.12 5.21
N ILE A 131 1.43 -11.88 5.96
CA ILE A 131 2.58 -12.77 6.08
C ILE A 131 2.77 -13.08 7.55
N VAL A 132 2.79 -14.37 7.89
CA VAL A 132 3.15 -14.85 9.21
C VAL A 132 4.62 -15.20 9.19
N CYS A 133 5.44 -14.49 9.96
CA CYS A 133 6.84 -14.77 10.16
C CYS A 133 7.03 -15.50 11.50
N LYS A 134 7.71 -16.62 11.47
CA LYS A 134 8.14 -17.36 12.65
C LYS A 134 9.64 -17.46 12.62
N TRP A 135 10.29 -17.09 13.71
CA TRP A 135 11.74 -17.22 13.82
C TRP A 135 12.11 -17.87 15.16
N GLU A 136 13.21 -18.59 15.13
CA GLU A 136 13.80 -19.26 16.27
C GLU A 136 14.71 -18.26 16.99
N ASP A 137 14.47 -17.99 18.26
CA ASP A 137 15.38 -17.18 19.05
C ASP A 137 16.54 -18.01 19.63
N ALA A 138 17.53 -17.32 20.23
CA ALA A 138 18.74 -17.95 20.80
C ALA A 138 18.48 -18.96 21.93
N LYS A 139 17.22 -19.24 22.30
CA LYS A 139 16.80 -20.15 23.38
C LYS A 139 15.94 -21.30 22.86
N ASP A 140 15.93 -21.57 21.54
CA ASP A 140 14.99 -22.48 20.88
C ASP A 140 13.50 -22.10 21.12
N ASP A 141 13.23 -20.82 21.42
CA ASP A 141 11.90 -20.30 21.60
C ASP A 141 11.45 -19.62 20.30
N TRP A 142 10.31 -20.07 19.75
CA TRP A 142 9.78 -19.53 18.50
C TRP A 142 8.94 -18.29 18.80
N ARG A 143 9.31 -17.17 18.18
CA ARG A 143 8.50 -15.96 18.14
C ARG A 143 7.76 -15.87 16.83
N GLN A 144 6.65 -15.18 16.86
CA GLN A 144 5.81 -15.02 15.70
C GLN A 144 5.33 -13.59 15.57
N GLU A 145 5.35 -13.11 14.35
CA GLU A 145 4.77 -11.84 13.93
C GLU A 145 3.87 -12.00 12.73
N ILE A 146 2.90 -11.13 12.60
CA ILE A 146 2.01 -11.08 11.45
C ILE A 146 2.07 -9.69 10.84
N THR A 147 2.48 -9.61 9.58
CA THR A 147 2.45 -8.39 8.77
C THR A 147 1.23 -8.41 7.87
N GLU A 148 0.31 -7.47 8.07
CA GLU A 148 -0.92 -7.29 7.30
C GLU A 148 -0.76 -6.22 6.22
N PHE A 149 -1.41 -6.42 5.06
CA PHE A 149 -1.40 -5.50 3.93
C PHE A 149 -2.82 -5.03 3.58
N THR A 150 -2.99 -3.73 3.45
CA THR A 150 -4.20 -3.15 2.87
C THR A 150 -3.88 -2.40 1.58
N TYR A 151 -4.84 -2.29 0.68
CA TYR A 151 -4.63 -1.74 -0.65
C TYR A 151 -5.69 -0.71 -1.01
N ASN A 152 -5.30 0.25 -1.83
CA ASN A 152 -6.21 1.13 -2.53
C ASN A 152 -6.94 0.38 -3.66
N LEU A 153 -7.96 1.00 -4.23
CA LEU A 153 -8.72 0.40 -5.34
C LEU A 153 -7.89 0.18 -6.60
N ASP A 154 -6.83 0.94 -6.78
CA ASP A 154 -5.89 0.83 -7.91
C ASP A 154 -4.81 -0.26 -7.70
N GLY A 155 -4.84 -0.95 -6.56
CA GLY A 155 -3.89 -2.00 -6.23
C GLY A 155 -2.61 -1.52 -5.53
N THR A 156 -2.41 -0.21 -5.38
CA THR A 156 -1.28 0.30 -4.60
C THR A 156 -1.44 -0.03 -3.13
N VAL A 157 -0.34 -0.27 -2.44
CA VAL A 157 -0.34 -0.53 -0.99
C VAL A 157 -0.82 0.72 -0.26
N LYS A 158 -1.82 0.56 0.59
CA LYS A 158 -2.36 1.65 1.42
C LYS A 158 -1.75 1.68 2.80
N GLN A 159 -1.53 0.51 3.40
CA GLN A 159 -0.96 0.37 4.73
C GLN A 159 -0.31 -1.00 4.88
N ILE A 160 0.78 -1.03 5.60
CA ILE A 160 1.46 -2.23 6.11
C ILE A 160 1.48 -2.09 7.63
N SER A 161 1.16 -3.16 8.35
CA SER A 161 1.18 -3.18 9.82
C SER A 161 1.71 -4.51 10.31
N THR A 162 2.67 -4.48 11.21
CA THR A 162 3.23 -5.67 11.84
C THR A 162 2.79 -5.74 13.31
N TYR A 163 2.36 -6.91 13.72
CA TYR A 163 1.87 -7.21 15.06
C TYR A 163 2.59 -8.43 15.61
N GLY A 164 2.95 -8.40 16.88
CA GLY A 164 3.34 -9.60 17.62
C GLY A 164 2.13 -10.53 17.81
N ASP A 165 2.29 -11.80 17.49
CA ASP A 165 1.31 -12.86 17.78
C ASP A 165 1.75 -13.56 19.07
N PHE A 166 1.30 -13.04 20.21
CA PHE A 166 1.75 -13.47 21.53
C PHE A 166 1.28 -14.87 21.92
N ASN A 167 0.20 -15.32 21.32
CA ASN A 167 -0.37 -16.64 21.61
C ASN A 167 -0.04 -17.71 20.54
N ASN A 168 0.69 -17.32 19.50
CA ASN A 168 1.16 -18.16 18.39
C ASN A 168 0.02 -18.92 17.66
N ASN A 169 -1.14 -18.31 17.52
CA ASN A 169 -2.31 -18.93 16.87
C ASN A 169 -2.44 -18.62 15.38
N ASN A 170 -1.54 -17.80 14.80
CA ASN A 170 -1.50 -17.27 13.43
C ASN A 170 -2.66 -16.32 13.08
N ILE A 171 -3.26 -15.69 14.08
CA ILE A 171 -4.36 -14.76 13.93
C ILE A 171 -4.10 -13.58 14.86
N ILE A 172 -4.18 -12.34 14.34
CA ILE A 172 -4.17 -11.16 15.20
C ILE A 172 -5.55 -10.97 15.80
N ASP A 173 -5.69 -11.25 17.07
CA ASP A 173 -6.92 -11.05 17.81
C ASP A 173 -7.10 -9.59 18.28
N ALA A 174 -8.17 -9.32 19.05
CA ALA A 174 -8.48 -7.95 19.46
C ALA A 174 -7.48 -7.36 20.47
N ASP A 175 -6.88 -8.21 21.29
CA ASP A 175 -5.90 -7.79 22.30
C ASP A 175 -4.55 -7.51 21.63
N GLU A 176 -4.12 -8.36 20.71
CA GLU A 176 -2.90 -8.16 19.91
C GLU A 176 -3.00 -6.95 18.99
N ARG A 177 -4.19 -6.66 18.43
CA ARG A 177 -4.39 -5.40 17.67
C ARG A 177 -4.27 -4.16 18.52
N ARG A 178 -4.63 -4.23 19.79
CA ARG A 178 -4.57 -3.10 20.71
C ARG A 178 -3.17 -2.91 21.27
N ASP A 179 -2.53 -3.99 21.71
CA ASP A 179 -1.32 -3.97 22.53
C ASP A 179 -0.10 -4.55 21.80
N GLY A 180 -0.29 -5.20 20.65
CA GLY A 180 0.73 -5.93 19.90
C GLY A 180 1.21 -5.24 18.62
N LEU A 181 0.80 -4.01 18.36
CA LEU A 181 1.32 -3.26 17.21
C LEU A 181 2.80 -2.97 17.43
N ASP A 182 3.65 -3.55 16.59
CA ASP A 182 5.08 -3.29 16.57
C ASP A 182 5.34 -2.03 15.74
N TRP A 183 4.93 -2.04 14.47
CA TRP A 183 5.01 -0.87 13.61
C TRP A 183 3.94 -0.87 12.51
N LYS A 184 3.69 0.31 11.95
CA LYS A 184 2.86 0.47 10.75
C LYS A 184 3.42 1.56 9.83
N THR A 185 3.22 1.38 8.52
CA THR A 185 3.46 2.41 7.51
C THR A 185 2.17 2.67 6.73
N GLU A 186 1.75 3.93 6.68
CA GLU A 186 0.60 4.39 5.92
C GLU A 186 1.07 5.17 4.69
N PHE A 187 0.40 4.96 3.54
CA PHE A 187 0.74 5.57 2.26
C PHE A 187 -0.41 6.41 1.72
N THR A 188 -0.11 7.64 1.33
CA THR A 188 -1.06 8.53 0.65
C THR A 188 -0.47 8.96 -0.69
N TYR A 189 -1.12 8.57 -1.79
CA TYR A 189 -0.66 8.83 -3.16
C TYR A 189 -1.28 10.13 -3.69
N ASP A 190 -0.44 11.08 -4.07
CA ASP A 190 -0.79 12.29 -4.80
C ASP A 190 -0.35 12.14 -6.27
N ALA A 191 -1.20 11.53 -7.08
CA ALA A 191 -0.91 11.25 -8.48
C ALA A 191 -0.73 12.55 -9.31
N ALA A 192 -1.43 13.65 -8.96
CA ALA A 192 -1.34 14.92 -9.66
C ALA A 192 0.04 15.55 -9.54
N ASN A 193 0.66 15.45 -8.36
CA ASN A 193 1.97 15.99 -8.05
C ASN A 193 3.09 14.95 -8.13
N LYS A 194 2.79 13.71 -8.51
CA LYS A 194 3.74 12.57 -8.54
C LYS A 194 4.47 12.41 -7.19
N LYS A 195 3.70 12.37 -6.11
CA LYS A 195 4.22 12.24 -4.76
C LYS A 195 3.54 11.10 -4.02
N VAL A 196 4.27 10.53 -3.07
CA VAL A 196 3.72 9.65 -2.04
C VAL A 196 4.10 10.22 -0.69
N HIS A 197 3.12 10.39 0.18
CA HIS A 197 3.36 10.75 1.58
C HIS A 197 3.27 9.49 2.41
N THR A 198 4.22 9.30 3.32
CA THR A 198 4.25 8.17 4.23
C THR A 198 4.17 8.64 5.67
N LYS A 199 3.55 7.83 6.52
CA LYS A 199 3.66 7.94 7.95
C LYS A 199 4.04 6.58 8.51
N PHE A 200 5.26 6.45 8.98
CA PHE A 200 5.70 5.32 9.77
C PHE A 200 5.37 5.60 11.25
N THR A 201 4.89 4.62 11.96
CA THR A 201 4.61 4.69 13.39
C THR A 201 5.15 3.41 14.03
N GLU A 202 5.93 3.57 15.08
CA GLU A 202 6.45 2.50 15.91
C GLU A 202 5.89 2.68 17.32
N TYR A 203 5.58 1.58 17.98
CA TYR A 203 5.10 1.60 19.35
C TYR A 203 6.23 1.30 20.31
N ASN A 204 6.49 2.21 21.22
CA ASN A 204 7.50 2.03 22.25
C ASN A 204 6.89 1.33 23.47
N GLU A 205 7.16 0.04 23.64
CA GLU A 205 6.66 -0.75 24.77
C GLU A 205 7.03 -0.22 26.15
N LYS A 206 8.15 0.52 26.27
CA LYS A 206 8.63 1.03 27.56
C LYS A 206 7.94 2.30 27.99
N THR A 207 7.65 3.19 27.04
CA THR A 207 7.00 4.48 27.30
C THR A 207 5.50 4.44 27.08
N HIS A 208 4.98 3.42 26.39
CA HIS A 208 3.60 3.33 25.90
C HIS A 208 3.19 4.50 24.99
N GLU A 209 4.17 5.08 24.29
CA GLU A 209 3.98 6.19 23.37
C GLU A 209 4.27 5.75 21.93
N GLU A 210 3.62 6.39 20.98
CA GLU A 210 3.90 6.21 19.56
C GLU A 210 4.97 7.19 19.11
N ASP A 211 6.08 6.69 18.59
CA ASP A 211 7.03 7.44 17.81
C ASP A 211 6.63 7.39 16.34
N TYR A 212 6.78 8.51 15.62
CA TYR A 212 6.45 8.50 14.21
C TYR A 212 7.46 9.28 13.37
N GLN A 213 7.56 8.87 12.13
CA GLN A 213 8.31 9.55 11.08
C GLN A 213 7.38 9.83 9.90
N THR A 214 7.46 11.01 9.33
CA THR A 214 6.73 11.36 8.11
C THR A 214 7.69 11.45 6.93
N GLY A 215 7.26 10.94 5.77
CA GLY A 215 8.03 10.95 4.54
C GLY A 215 7.31 11.65 3.39
N GLU A 216 8.09 12.31 2.52
CA GLU A 216 7.66 12.77 1.22
C GLU A 216 8.54 12.12 0.15
N LEU A 217 7.94 11.35 -0.76
CA LEU A 217 8.60 10.67 -1.85
C LEU A 217 8.21 11.35 -3.17
N ILE A 218 9.18 11.69 -4.00
CA ILE A 218 8.97 12.29 -5.32
C ILE A 218 9.20 11.22 -6.38
N LEU A 219 8.19 11.03 -7.26
CA LEU A 219 8.22 10.01 -8.31
C LEU A 219 8.62 10.58 -9.65
N ASN A 220 9.34 9.78 -10.46
CA ASN A 220 9.60 10.06 -11.86
C ASN A 220 8.38 9.74 -12.76
N ALA A 221 8.58 9.78 -14.08
CA ALA A 221 7.52 9.50 -15.05
C ALA A 221 7.05 8.03 -15.01
N GLU A 222 7.93 7.11 -14.67
CA GLU A 222 7.67 5.68 -14.55
C GLU A 222 7.03 5.30 -13.21
N GLY A 223 6.87 6.24 -12.27
CA GLY A 223 6.31 6.00 -10.94
C GLY A 223 7.35 5.56 -9.90
N TYR A 224 8.64 5.69 -10.16
CA TYR A 224 9.71 5.34 -9.22
C TYR A 224 10.20 6.54 -8.41
N VAL A 225 10.52 6.32 -7.14
CA VAL A 225 11.01 7.35 -6.22
C VAL A 225 12.40 7.82 -6.63
N THR A 226 12.54 9.11 -6.94
CA THR A 226 13.83 9.73 -7.24
C THR A 226 14.41 10.53 -6.09
N LYS A 227 13.54 10.93 -5.16
CA LYS A 227 13.91 11.60 -3.92
C LYS A 227 12.97 11.19 -2.81
N ALA A 228 13.52 10.87 -1.65
CA ALA A 228 12.77 10.69 -0.41
C ALA A 228 13.30 11.66 0.65
N SER A 229 12.42 12.21 1.46
CA SER A 229 12.79 13.06 2.60
C SER A 229 11.95 12.66 3.80
N TYR A 230 12.61 12.40 4.93
CA TYR A 230 11.98 11.92 6.15
C TYR A 230 12.21 12.90 7.29
N LYS A 231 11.20 13.02 8.14
CA LYS A 231 11.23 13.87 9.32
C LYS A 231 10.68 13.11 10.52
N THR A 232 11.48 13.04 11.59
CA THR A 232 11.10 12.46 12.88
C THR A 232 10.29 13.46 13.73
N ASN A 233 9.48 12.96 14.65
CA ASN A 233 8.65 13.80 15.52
C ASN A 233 9.45 14.42 16.69
N ASP A 234 10.54 13.79 17.13
CA ASP A 234 11.31 14.15 18.32
C ASP A 234 12.22 15.37 18.11
N ASN A 235 13.04 15.36 17.07
CA ASN A 235 14.06 16.39 16.85
C ASN A 235 13.90 17.15 15.54
N GLY A 236 12.98 16.73 14.67
CA GLY A 236 12.77 17.33 13.36
C GLY A 236 13.93 17.14 12.37
N THR A 237 14.84 16.20 12.64
CA THR A 237 15.93 15.83 11.74
C THR A 237 15.36 15.41 10.39
N VAL A 238 15.94 15.92 9.31
CA VAL A 238 15.53 15.59 7.95
C VAL A 238 16.62 14.77 7.29
N GLU A 239 16.29 13.55 6.92
CA GLU A 239 17.12 12.72 6.06
C GLU A 239 16.61 12.81 4.63
N THR A 240 17.54 12.90 3.69
CA THR A 240 17.20 12.98 2.26
C THR A 240 17.96 11.93 1.49
N TYR A 241 17.24 11.19 0.65
CA TYR A 241 17.75 10.17 -0.25
C TYR A 241 17.55 10.59 -1.69
N HIS A 242 18.55 10.42 -2.51
CA HIS A 242 18.50 10.59 -3.97
C HIS A 242 18.72 9.24 -4.64
N ILE A 243 17.77 8.81 -5.46
CA ILE A 243 17.79 7.49 -6.10
C ILE A 243 17.89 7.66 -7.61
N SER A 244 18.88 6.98 -8.20
CA SER A 244 19.14 6.99 -9.65
C SER A 244 18.81 5.64 -10.27
N TYR A 245 18.31 5.68 -11.52
CA TYR A 245 17.84 4.50 -12.23
C TYR A 245 18.50 4.34 -13.61
N GLN A 246 18.67 3.09 -14.01
CA GLN A 246 18.99 2.71 -15.38
C GLN A 246 18.09 1.54 -15.81
N ASN A 247 17.36 1.69 -16.91
CA ASN A 247 16.40 0.69 -17.42
C ASN A 247 15.32 0.28 -16.40
N GLY A 248 15.00 1.17 -15.45
CA GLY A 248 14.06 0.93 -14.36
C GLY A 248 14.65 0.20 -13.14
N HIS A 249 15.92 -0.13 -13.13
CA HIS A 249 16.64 -0.66 -11.97
C HIS A 249 17.38 0.44 -11.23
N VAL A 250 17.38 0.40 -9.90
CA VAL A 250 18.19 1.30 -9.07
C VAL A 250 19.65 1.04 -9.31
N ILE A 251 20.45 2.09 -9.54
CA ILE A 251 21.91 2.01 -9.74
C ILE A 251 22.69 2.80 -8.69
N SER A 252 22.06 3.71 -7.97
CA SER A 252 22.66 4.43 -6.85
C SER A 252 21.60 4.94 -5.92
N VAL A 253 21.87 4.87 -4.61
CA VAL A 253 21.16 5.59 -3.56
C VAL A 253 22.17 6.43 -2.80
N GLU A 254 21.92 7.73 -2.68
CA GLU A 254 22.75 8.67 -1.92
C GLU A 254 21.93 9.26 -0.79
N ALA A 255 22.32 9.02 0.45
CA ALA A 255 21.68 9.60 1.63
C ALA A 255 22.52 10.71 2.24
N THR A 256 21.86 11.74 2.72
CA THR A 256 22.44 12.86 3.47
C THR A 256 21.61 13.14 4.71
N LYS A 257 22.25 13.25 5.87
CA LYS A 257 21.63 13.72 7.12
C LYS A 257 21.86 15.22 7.25
N LEU A 258 20.85 15.97 7.65
CA LEU A 258 20.93 17.44 7.74
C LEU A 258 22.01 17.92 8.71
N ASP A 259 22.30 17.14 9.76
CA ASP A 259 23.19 17.50 10.85
C ASP A 259 24.62 16.90 10.72
N SER A 260 24.93 16.26 9.61
CA SER A 260 26.26 15.68 9.39
C SER A 260 26.72 15.84 7.94
N ASP A 261 28.02 16.12 7.75
CA ASP A 261 28.67 16.10 6.44
C ASP A 261 28.84 14.66 5.89
N SER A 262 28.38 13.66 6.63
CA SER A 262 28.48 12.26 6.23
C SER A 262 27.51 11.95 5.09
N LYS A 263 28.06 11.49 3.98
CA LYS A 263 27.30 10.92 2.87
C LYS A 263 27.35 9.42 2.94
N TYR A 264 26.19 8.82 2.75
CA TYR A 264 26.01 7.38 2.61
C TYR A 264 25.67 7.08 1.16
N ILE A 265 26.33 6.09 0.57
CA ILE A 265 26.12 5.71 -0.84
C ILE A 265 25.98 4.20 -0.94
N GLU A 266 24.93 3.77 -1.63
CA GLU A 266 24.72 2.39 -2.06
C GLU A 266 24.85 2.30 -3.58
N LYS A 267 25.48 1.22 -4.02
CA LYS A 267 25.68 0.91 -5.44
C LYS A 267 25.19 -0.50 -5.73
N PRO A 268 23.93 -0.64 -6.16
CA PRO A 268 23.39 -1.91 -6.64
C PRO A 268 23.99 -2.29 -8.00
N GLU A 269 24.32 -3.58 -8.15
CA GLU A 269 24.79 -4.17 -9.42
C GLU A 269 23.75 -5.21 -9.90
N TRP A 270 23.39 -5.10 -11.18
CA TRP A 270 22.35 -5.93 -11.79
C TRP A 270 22.92 -6.82 -12.89
N GLN A 271 22.54 -8.10 -12.89
CA GLN A 271 22.86 -9.05 -13.94
C GLN A 271 21.62 -9.87 -14.32
N ASN A 272 21.30 -9.97 -15.60
CA ASN A 272 20.14 -10.72 -16.11
C ASN A 272 18.80 -10.30 -15.45
N ASN A 273 18.65 -9.00 -15.14
CA ASN A 273 17.52 -8.42 -14.39
C ASN A 273 17.40 -8.93 -12.95
N ASN A 274 18.47 -9.38 -12.34
CA ASN A 274 18.57 -9.71 -10.92
C ASN A 274 19.60 -8.82 -10.23
N LEU A 275 19.29 -8.36 -9.03
CA LEU A 275 20.19 -7.62 -8.17
C LEU A 275 21.22 -8.57 -7.59
N VAL A 276 22.44 -8.57 -8.12
CA VAL A 276 23.45 -9.57 -7.71
C VAL A 276 24.38 -9.08 -6.60
N LYS A 277 24.48 -7.76 -6.42
CA LYS A 277 25.34 -7.17 -5.38
C LYS A 277 24.87 -5.78 -4.99
N ILE A 278 25.07 -5.42 -3.74
CA ILE A 278 25.00 -4.03 -3.26
C ILE A 278 26.32 -3.75 -2.52
N THR A 279 26.93 -2.61 -2.81
CA THR A 279 28.10 -2.11 -2.08
C THR A 279 27.73 -0.82 -1.38
N CYS A 280 28.05 -0.72 -0.08
CA CYS A 280 27.68 0.40 0.78
C CYS A 280 28.91 1.08 1.35
N GLY A 281 28.89 2.41 1.48
CA GLY A 281 30.03 3.16 1.98
C GLY A 281 29.75 4.65 2.15
N SER A 282 30.77 5.37 2.65
CA SER A 282 30.75 6.81 2.80
C SER A 282 31.38 7.49 1.58
N GLY A 283 30.59 8.09 0.74
CA GLY A 283 31.09 8.89 -0.39
C GLY A 283 31.99 8.11 -1.34
N THR A 284 33.21 8.62 -1.61
CA THR A 284 34.11 8.09 -2.65
C THR A 284 35.16 7.10 -2.17
N GLU A 285 35.38 6.94 -0.88
CA GLU A 285 36.64 6.35 -0.42
C GLU A 285 36.51 5.19 0.59
N GLN A 286 35.42 5.09 1.34
CA GLN A 286 35.28 4.05 2.36
C GLN A 286 34.13 3.12 2.06
N ILE A 287 34.41 1.88 1.71
CA ILE A 287 33.42 0.80 1.62
C ILE A 287 33.27 0.20 3.02
N TRP A 288 32.02 0.22 3.52
CA TRP A 288 31.67 -0.37 4.82
C TRP A 288 31.38 -1.86 4.71
N GLY A 289 30.78 -2.25 3.59
CA GLY A 289 30.45 -3.65 3.33
C GLY A 289 29.76 -3.86 2.01
N ASN A 290 29.34 -5.08 1.78
CA ASN A 290 28.56 -5.47 0.61
C ASN A 290 27.71 -6.68 0.89
N SER A 291 26.60 -6.82 0.13
CA SER A 291 25.81 -8.04 0.04
C SER A 291 25.86 -8.60 -1.35
N GLU A 292 25.96 -9.91 -1.47
CA GLU A 292 25.91 -10.67 -2.72
C GLU A 292 24.70 -11.61 -2.70
N VAL A 293 23.99 -11.69 -3.82
CA VAL A 293 22.75 -12.45 -3.95
C VAL A 293 22.86 -13.47 -5.08
N THR A 294 22.45 -14.69 -4.81
CA THR A 294 22.31 -15.77 -5.80
C THR A 294 20.83 -16.10 -6.00
N TYR A 295 20.43 -16.29 -7.24
CA TYR A 295 19.05 -16.52 -7.66
C TYR A 295 18.84 -17.94 -8.17
N GLY A 296 17.66 -18.49 -7.89
CA GLY A 296 17.17 -19.76 -8.42
C GLY A 296 16.43 -19.57 -9.76
N GLU A 297 15.77 -20.64 -10.19
CA GLU A 297 14.91 -20.62 -11.39
C GLU A 297 13.50 -20.06 -11.07
N GLU A 298 13.11 -20.00 -9.80
CA GLU A 298 11.81 -19.51 -9.38
C GLU A 298 11.65 -18.03 -9.73
N LEU A 299 10.50 -17.67 -10.29
CA LEU A 299 10.22 -16.30 -10.67
C LEU A 299 9.72 -15.48 -9.48
N ASN A 300 10.25 -14.29 -9.32
CA ASN A 300 9.66 -13.24 -8.49
C ASN A 300 8.52 -12.59 -9.29
N ARG A 301 7.34 -13.13 -9.15
CA ARG A 301 6.19 -12.87 -10.01
C ARG A 301 5.71 -11.42 -9.93
N PRO A 302 5.64 -10.68 -11.06
CA PRO A 302 5.16 -9.30 -11.09
C PRO A 302 3.63 -9.18 -10.87
N ASP A 303 2.87 -10.29 -10.98
CA ASP A 303 1.44 -10.35 -10.68
C ASP A 303 1.14 -10.67 -9.19
N VAL A 304 2.15 -10.71 -8.32
CA VAL A 304 2.01 -10.65 -6.86
C VAL A 304 2.15 -9.20 -6.41
N SER A 305 1.28 -8.74 -5.52
CA SER A 305 1.13 -7.32 -5.14
C SER A 305 2.32 -6.68 -4.44
N ILE A 306 3.27 -7.48 -3.96
CA ILE A 306 4.48 -7.03 -3.25
C ILE A 306 5.71 -7.79 -3.72
N ASP A 307 6.90 -7.24 -3.51
CA ASP A 307 8.16 -7.92 -3.78
C ASP A 307 8.55 -8.83 -2.62
N LEU A 308 8.45 -10.15 -2.82
CA LEU A 308 8.75 -11.14 -1.78
C LEU A 308 10.25 -11.24 -1.46
N ASN A 309 11.15 -10.88 -2.36
CA ASN A 309 12.58 -10.87 -2.06
C ASN A 309 12.93 -9.86 -0.96
N PHE A 310 12.25 -8.71 -0.93
CA PHE A 310 12.50 -7.72 0.14
C PHE A 310 11.91 -8.12 1.49
N ILE A 311 10.88 -8.95 1.52
CA ILE A 311 10.32 -9.48 2.78
C ILE A 311 11.33 -10.39 3.49
N ILE A 312 12.14 -11.12 2.73
CA ILE A 312 13.03 -12.15 3.25
C ILE A 312 14.51 -11.76 3.23
N ALA A 313 14.82 -10.52 2.83
CA ALA A 313 16.19 -10.02 2.89
C ALA A 313 16.65 -9.92 4.35
N ASN A 314 17.67 -10.69 4.72
CA ASN A 314 18.18 -10.77 6.09
C ASN A 314 19.58 -10.18 6.24
N THR A 315 20.25 -9.83 5.13
CA THR A 315 21.58 -9.25 5.21
C THR A 315 21.51 -7.74 5.34
N GLU A 316 22.35 -7.22 6.20
CA GLU A 316 22.44 -5.80 6.59
C GLU A 316 22.40 -4.83 5.39
N TRP A 317 23.01 -5.20 4.26
CA TRP A 317 23.13 -4.30 3.12
C TRP A 317 22.03 -4.45 2.07
N LEU A 318 21.26 -5.50 2.06
CA LEU A 318 20.03 -5.59 1.24
C LEU A 318 18.90 -4.76 1.83
N ASP A 319 19.02 -4.41 3.09
CA ASP A 319 18.07 -3.62 3.84
C ASP A 319 18.29 -2.10 3.75
N CYS A 320 19.35 -1.67 3.11
CA CYS A 320 19.87 -0.31 3.16
C CYS A 320 19.04 0.80 2.56
N PHE A 321 18.05 0.55 1.72
CA PHE A 321 17.26 1.64 1.11
C PHE A 321 16.52 2.50 2.13
N CYS A 322 16.52 2.12 3.39
CA CYS A 322 15.74 2.79 4.43
C CYS A 322 16.28 2.44 5.81
N GLU A 323 17.20 3.24 6.35
CA GLU A 323 17.45 3.22 7.78
C GLU A 323 16.19 3.68 8.53
N ASP A 324 15.97 3.13 9.71
CA ASP A 324 14.97 3.47 10.72
C ASP A 324 13.62 4.00 10.20
N GLY A 325 12.61 3.16 10.20
CA GLY A 325 11.24 3.58 10.00
C GLY A 325 10.66 3.39 8.59
N ASN A 326 11.40 2.81 7.65
CA ASN A 326 10.95 2.67 6.27
C ASN A 326 10.74 1.23 5.79
N TYR A 327 10.62 0.30 6.71
CA TYR A 327 10.52 -1.14 6.44
C TYR A 327 9.46 -1.51 5.40
N GLY A 328 8.37 -0.78 5.32
CA GLY A 328 7.31 -1.07 4.36
C GLY A 328 7.55 -0.60 2.93
N LEU A 329 8.49 0.30 2.69
CA LEU A 329 8.62 0.97 1.38
C LEU A 329 9.19 0.07 0.31
N LYS A 330 10.10 -0.84 0.65
CA LYS A 330 10.81 -1.72 -0.29
C LYS A 330 9.92 -2.74 -0.96
N VAL A 331 8.90 -3.21 -0.24
CA VAL A 331 7.97 -4.21 -0.77
C VAL A 331 7.02 -3.62 -1.81
N CYS A 332 6.92 -2.28 -1.87
CA CYS A 332 6.14 -1.59 -2.87
C CYS A 332 6.97 -1.37 -4.14
N ASP A 333 6.39 -1.56 -5.31
CA ASP A 333 7.07 -1.41 -6.62
C ASP A 333 7.44 0.04 -6.99
N ILE A 334 7.51 0.94 -5.99
CA ILE A 334 7.89 2.34 -6.20
C ILE A 334 9.41 2.58 -6.19
N PHE A 335 10.21 1.58 -5.81
CA PHE A 335 11.68 1.65 -5.83
C PHE A 335 12.32 0.96 -7.03
N GLY A 336 11.61 0.93 -8.16
CA GLY A 336 12.12 0.38 -9.41
C GLY A 336 11.65 -1.05 -9.68
N LYS A 337 12.22 -1.66 -10.70
CA LYS A 337 11.88 -3.02 -11.09
C LYS A 337 12.44 -4.03 -10.11
N ARG A 338 11.63 -5.01 -9.76
CA ARG A 338 12.01 -6.18 -8.95
C ARG A 338 13.10 -7.00 -9.65
N SER A 339 13.85 -7.75 -8.87
CA SER A 339 14.63 -8.88 -9.40
C SER A 339 13.70 -9.87 -10.08
N LYS A 340 14.13 -10.39 -11.23
CA LYS A 340 13.34 -11.32 -12.05
C LYS A 340 13.03 -12.63 -11.34
N ASN A 341 14.00 -13.12 -10.57
CA ASN A 341 13.92 -14.41 -9.90
C ASN A 341 13.85 -14.25 -8.38
N MET A 342 13.47 -15.31 -7.68
CA MET A 342 13.57 -15.42 -6.24
C MET A 342 15.02 -15.75 -5.84
N MET A 343 15.53 -15.05 -4.82
CA MET A 343 16.86 -15.33 -4.30
C MET A 343 16.88 -16.66 -3.56
N VAL A 344 17.95 -17.45 -3.74
CA VAL A 344 18.16 -18.71 -3.03
C VAL A 344 19.28 -18.62 -2.01
N LYS A 345 20.09 -17.58 -2.11
CA LYS A 345 21.19 -17.34 -1.17
C LYS A 345 21.53 -15.88 -1.13
N GLU A 346 21.80 -15.37 0.05
CA GLU A 346 22.37 -14.05 0.27
C GLU A 346 23.58 -14.15 1.19
N LYS A 347 24.56 -13.27 0.98
CA LYS A 347 25.78 -13.23 1.75
C LYS A 347 26.22 -11.80 1.93
N SER A 348 26.43 -11.36 3.17
CA SER A 348 26.98 -10.05 3.47
C SER A 348 28.39 -10.12 4.05
N HIS A 349 29.16 -9.09 3.76
CA HIS A 349 30.48 -8.86 4.32
C HIS A 349 30.51 -7.48 4.98
N ASN A 350 30.79 -7.43 6.26
CA ASN A 350 31.03 -6.20 6.98
C ASN A 350 32.55 -5.98 7.12
N ASN A 351 33.05 -4.86 6.58
CA ASN A 351 34.49 -4.58 6.58
C ASN A 351 35.00 -4.09 7.95
N ALA A 352 34.13 -3.64 8.85
CA ALA A 352 34.55 -3.12 10.16
C ALA A 352 35.03 -4.23 11.09
N ASP A 353 34.38 -5.38 11.08
CA ASP A 353 34.66 -6.53 11.96
C ASP A 353 35.01 -7.80 11.21
N SER A 354 35.04 -7.74 9.87
CA SER A 354 35.27 -8.89 8.99
C SER A 354 34.23 -10.01 9.16
N GLN A 355 33.04 -9.69 9.66
CA GLN A 355 31.98 -10.68 9.78
C GLN A 355 31.36 -10.98 8.41
N VAL A 356 30.93 -12.22 8.27
CA VAL A 356 30.25 -12.73 7.09
C VAL A 356 28.96 -13.39 7.56
N HIS A 357 27.82 -12.90 7.03
CA HIS A 357 26.53 -13.50 7.25
C HIS A 357 26.02 -14.14 5.97
N GLU A 358 25.53 -15.36 6.08
CA GLU A 358 25.05 -16.13 4.93
C GLU A 358 23.71 -16.80 5.26
N TYR A 359 22.74 -16.66 4.34
CA TYR A 359 21.40 -17.25 4.47
C TYR A 359 21.04 -17.99 3.19
N SER A 360 20.28 -19.06 3.33
CA SER A 360 19.72 -19.83 2.21
C SER A 360 18.20 -19.82 2.26
N HIS A 361 17.56 -19.80 1.09
CA HIS A 361 16.11 -19.69 0.96
C HIS A 361 15.54 -20.88 0.18
N THR A 362 14.42 -21.43 0.67
CA THR A 362 13.64 -22.46 -0.03
C THR A 362 12.17 -22.08 -0.08
N TYR A 363 11.45 -22.55 -1.12
CA TYR A 363 10.12 -22.09 -1.47
C TYR A 363 9.11 -23.23 -1.56
N GLY A 364 7.97 -23.08 -0.84
CA GLY A 364 6.75 -23.85 -1.04
C GLY A 364 5.75 -23.08 -1.89
N LYS A 365 4.86 -23.80 -2.60
CA LYS A 365 3.86 -23.22 -3.47
C LYS A 365 2.46 -23.75 -3.19
N ASP A 366 1.45 -22.93 -3.46
CA ASP A 366 0.06 -23.38 -3.50
C ASP A 366 -0.25 -24.15 -4.80
N ALA A 367 -1.49 -24.64 -4.92
CA ALA A 367 -1.93 -25.40 -6.08
C ALA A 367 -1.95 -24.56 -7.39
N GLU A 368 -1.93 -23.24 -7.29
CA GLU A 368 -1.91 -22.31 -8.43
C GLU A 368 -0.47 -21.90 -8.80
N GLY A 369 0.54 -22.39 -8.06
CA GLY A 369 1.95 -22.12 -8.29
C GLY A 369 2.47 -20.81 -7.69
N PHE A 370 1.71 -20.15 -6.81
CA PHE A 370 2.18 -18.99 -6.06
C PHE A 370 2.96 -19.42 -4.82
N ILE A 371 4.02 -18.69 -4.50
CA ILE A 371 4.80 -18.94 -3.29
C ILE A 371 3.92 -18.65 -2.07
N ASN A 372 3.68 -19.67 -1.25
CA ASN A 372 2.91 -19.56 -0.02
C ASN A 372 3.72 -19.88 1.24
N LYS A 373 4.97 -20.31 1.08
CA LYS A 373 5.90 -20.55 2.16
C LYS A 373 7.32 -20.22 1.73
N ILE A 374 8.08 -19.56 2.60
CA ILE A 374 9.50 -19.34 2.44
C ILE A 374 10.18 -19.83 3.72
N THR A 375 11.22 -20.63 3.59
CA THR A 375 12.09 -21.03 4.71
C THR A 375 13.44 -20.38 4.51
N VAL A 376 13.94 -19.72 5.55
CA VAL A 376 15.25 -19.08 5.60
C VAL A 376 16.10 -19.84 6.61
N ASP A 377 17.19 -20.40 6.12
CA ASP A 377 18.17 -21.09 6.94
C ASP A 377 19.39 -20.19 7.15
N ASN A 378 19.75 -19.97 8.40
CA ASN A 378 20.93 -19.22 8.79
C ASN A 378 22.16 -20.14 8.80
N ASN A 379 23.11 -19.86 7.93
CA ASN A 379 24.32 -20.68 7.77
C ASN A 379 25.51 -20.21 8.64
N ASN A 380 25.32 -19.26 9.54
CA ASN A 380 26.43 -18.58 10.24
C ASN A 380 26.96 -19.28 11.49
N GLY A 381 26.33 -20.36 11.94
CA GLY A 381 26.89 -21.31 12.92
C GLY A 381 27.22 -20.75 14.30
N GLY A 382 26.63 -19.68 14.77
CA GLY A 382 26.90 -19.07 16.09
C GLY A 382 25.65 -18.90 16.95
N PRO A 383 25.77 -18.93 18.29
CA PRO A 383 24.63 -18.81 19.20
C PRO A 383 24.01 -17.39 19.27
N GLN A 384 24.50 -16.43 18.49
CA GLN A 384 24.00 -15.05 18.37
C GLN A 384 23.62 -14.69 16.92
N SER A 385 23.62 -15.65 16.02
CA SER A 385 23.20 -15.40 14.66
C SER A 385 21.69 -15.33 14.58
N ASN A 386 21.17 -14.42 13.76
CA ASN A 386 19.74 -14.30 13.47
C ASN A 386 19.18 -15.68 13.13
N ALA A 387 18.04 -15.99 13.71
CA ALA A 387 17.44 -17.31 13.72
C ALA A 387 17.01 -17.79 12.33
N ASN A 388 16.82 -19.11 12.21
CA ASN A 388 16.05 -19.67 11.12
C ASN A 388 14.65 -19.04 11.11
N ALA A 389 14.13 -18.72 9.94
CA ALA A 389 12.81 -18.12 9.82
C ALA A 389 11.93 -18.89 8.83
N VAL A 390 10.63 -18.90 9.12
CA VAL A 390 9.61 -19.42 8.22
C VAL A 390 8.56 -18.37 7.99
N TYR A 391 8.36 -18.00 6.72
CA TYR A 391 7.31 -17.07 6.29
C TYR A 391 6.17 -17.84 5.63
N ILE A 392 4.95 -17.65 6.11
CA ILE A 392 3.73 -18.18 5.53
C ILE A 392 2.99 -17.00 4.87
N ILE A 393 2.76 -17.08 3.56
CA ILE A 393 2.16 -16.03 2.78
C ILE A 393 0.69 -16.38 2.50
N ASN A 394 -0.20 -15.56 3.00
CA ASN A 394 -1.64 -15.70 2.77
C ASN A 394 -2.11 -14.66 1.75
N TYR A 395 -2.87 -15.11 0.76
CA TYR A 395 -3.41 -14.26 -0.30
C TYR A 395 -4.88 -13.94 -0.07
N LYS A 396 -5.33 -12.75 -0.48
CA LYS A 396 -6.75 -12.35 -0.47
C LYS A 396 -7.56 -13.30 -1.36
N LYS A 397 -8.72 -13.69 -0.86
CA LYS A 397 -9.70 -14.57 -1.54
C LYS A 397 -10.58 -13.80 -2.50
#